data_d7c59e52c85368decd019fc159db31b4
#
_entry.id   d7c59e52c85368decd019fc159db31b4
#
_cell.length_a   1.000
_cell.length_b   1.000
_cell.length_c   1.000
_cell.angle_alpha   90.00
_cell.angle_beta   90.00
_cell.angle_gamma   90.00
#
_symmetry.space_group_name_H-M   'P 1'
#
loop_
_entity.id
_entity.type
_entity.pdbx_description
1 polymer ?
#
loop_
_entity_poly.entity_id
_entity_poly.type
_entity_poly.pdbx_seq_one_letter_code
_entity_poly.pdbx_strand_id
1 'polypeptide(L)'
;MSRRRDGVLAEIRWAINPFRGDKFEALWTPAAEAALDYGATGWALYRSQEGQLDFIQHAYFPTKDDFDRYWYSDELSAARIEAQGYYQVPLLPTFHTVLGMGFLDPAAVAAAAQ
;
A
#
# COMPACT_ATOMS: atom_id res chain seq x y z
N MET A 1 9.21 19.01 -3.44
CA MET A 1 8.02 18.83 -2.60
C MET A 1 6.78 18.72 -3.46
N SER A 2 5.94 17.76 -3.18
CA SER A 2 4.66 17.61 -3.86
C SER A 2 3.53 17.75 -2.86
N ARG A 3 2.44 18.40 -3.28
CA ARG A 3 1.24 18.57 -2.46
C ARG A 3 0.02 18.12 -3.23
N ARG A 4 -0.85 17.39 -2.57
CA ARG A 4 -2.12 16.94 -3.13
C ARG A 4 -3.22 17.13 -2.11
N ARG A 5 -4.41 17.50 -2.59
CA ARG A 5 -5.60 17.70 -1.76
C ARG A 5 -6.81 16.97 -2.32
N ASP A 6 -6.63 16.23 -3.38
CA ASP A 6 -7.67 15.45 -4.03
C ASP A 6 -7.19 14.01 -4.18
N GLY A 7 -8.12 13.13 -4.51
CA GLY A 7 -7.82 11.72 -4.64
C GLY A 7 -8.24 10.92 -3.43
N VAL A 8 -7.97 9.65 -3.48
CA VAL A 8 -8.40 8.66 -2.51
C VAL A 8 -7.19 7.92 -1.97
N LEU A 9 -7.11 7.78 -0.64
CA LEU A 9 -6.20 6.84 -0.02
C LEU A 9 -6.96 5.53 0.20
N ALA A 10 -6.46 4.44 -0.39
CA ALA A 10 -6.91 3.10 -0.05
C ALA A 10 -5.99 2.56 1.03
N GLU A 11 -6.56 2.17 2.15
CA GLU A 11 -5.82 1.58 3.26
C GLU A 11 -6.25 0.15 3.47
N ILE A 12 -5.28 -0.77 3.50
CA ILE A 12 -5.53 -2.18 3.75
C ILE A 12 -4.70 -2.59 4.95
N ARG A 13 -5.37 -3.14 5.96
CA ARG A 13 -4.73 -3.64 7.16
C ARG A 13 -4.71 -5.15 7.12
N TRP A 14 -3.50 -5.70 7.27
CA TRP A 14 -3.25 -7.13 7.18
C TRP A 14 -2.87 -7.65 8.55
N ALA A 15 -3.63 -8.60 9.07
CA ALA A 15 -3.24 -9.36 10.26
C ALA A 15 -2.64 -10.68 9.78
N ILE A 16 -1.34 -10.82 9.96
CA ILE A 16 -0.61 -11.95 9.40
C ILE A 16 -0.54 -13.08 10.42
N ASN A 17 -0.68 -14.30 9.96
CA ASN A 17 -0.62 -15.49 10.80
C ASN A 17 0.80 -15.68 11.34
N PRO A 18 0.95 -16.28 12.54
CA PRO A 18 2.28 -16.52 13.11
C PRO A 18 3.20 -17.25 12.15
N PHE A 19 4.46 -16.87 12.14
CA PHE A 19 5.53 -17.45 11.30
C PHE A 19 5.37 -17.20 9.80
N ARG A 20 4.44 -16.33 9.38
CA ARG A 20 4.22 -16.02 7.96
C ARG A 20 4.62 -14.59 7.58
N GLY A 21 5.10 -13.79 8.54
CA GLY A 21 5.40 -12.39 8.29
C GLY A 21 6.44 -12.16 7.20
N ASP A 22 7.55 -12.90 7.25
CA ASP A 22 8.62 -12.71 6.27
C ASP A 22 8.19 -13.18 4.87
N LYS A 23 7.42 -14.27 4.81
CA LYS A 23 6.89 -14.77 3.55
C LYS A 23 5.89 -13.78 2.94
N PHE A 24 5.02 -13.21 3.78
CA PHE A 24 4.06 -12.23 3.32
C PHE A 24 4.78 -10.99 2.81
N GLU A 25 5.76 -10.49 3.53
CA GLU A 25 6.53 -9.32 3.13
C GLU A 25 7.16 -9.54 1.74
N ALA A 26 7.82 -10.67 1.54
CA ALA A 26 8.47 -10.97 0.27
C ALA A 26 7.48 -11.09 -0.88
N LEU A 27 6.33 -11.70 -0.62
CA LEU A 27 5.30 -11.90 -1.65
C LEU A 27 4.55 -10.62 -1.95
N TRP A 28 4.20 -9.84 -0.92
CA TRP A 28 3.28 -8.72 -1.10
C TRP A 28 3.96 -7.41 -1.48
N THR A 29 5.23 -7.21 -1.16
CA THR A 29 5.91 -5.97 -1.52
C THR A 29 5.84 -5.67 -3.02
N PRO A 30 6.11 -6.61 -3.93
CA PRO A 30 5.93 -6.35 -5.36
C PRO A 30 4.49 -6.06 -5.75
N ALA A 31 3.53 -6.73 -5.12
CA ALA A 31 2.11 -6.50 -5.39
C ALA A 31 1.68 -5.09 -4.94
N ALA A 32 2.18 -4.63 -3.81
CA ALA A 32 1.91 -3.27 -3.35
C ALA A 32 2.50 -2.23 -4.30
N GLU A 33 3.73 -2.45 -4.77
CA GLU A 33 4.38 -1.54 -5.72
C GLU A 33 3.64 -1.51 -7.05
N ALA A 34 3.04 -2.61 -7.45
CA ALA A 34 2.31 -2.71 -8.72
C ALA A 34 1.15 -1.71 -8.82
N ALA A 35 0.72 -1.12 -7.71
CA ALA A 35 -0.31 -0.08 -7.73
C ALA A 35 0.05 1.06 -8.69
N LEU A 36 1.34 1.34 -8.85
CA LEU A 36 1.80 2.38 -9.79
C LEU A 36 1.44 2.08 -11.23
N ASP A 37 1.34 0.80 -11.59
CA ASP A 37 0.99 0.38 -12.95
C ASP A 37 -0.52 0.54 -13.22
N TYR A 38 -1.30 0.79 -12.18
CA TYR A 38 -2.76 0.91 -12.27
C TYR A 38 -3.24 2.33 -11.93
N GLY A 39 -2.36 3.31 -12.03
CA GLY A 39 -2.73 4.71 -11.87
C GLY A 39 -2.52 5.27 -10.48
N ALA A 40 -1.98 4.52 -9.56
CA ALA A 40 -1.64 5.07 -8.25
C ALA A 40 -0.55 6.14 -8.40
N THR A 41 -0.66 7.18 -7.60
CA THR A 41 0.32 8.26 -7.57
C THR A 41 1.35 8.07 -6.45
N GLY A 42 1.11 7.12 -5.58
CA GLY A 42 2.03 6.78 -4.52
C GLY A 42 1.59 5.50 -3.83
N TRP A 43 2.52 4.85 -3.15
CA TRP A 43 2.24 3.65 -2.37
C TRP A 43 3.19 3.57 -1.19
N ALA A 44 2.79 2.82 -0.18
CA ALA A 44 3.65 2.47 0.94
C ALA A 44 3.17 1.17 1.56
N LEU A 45 4.10 0.39 2.06
CA LEU A 45 3.78 -0.82 2.80
C LEU A 45 4.58 -0.77 4.10
N TYR A 46 3.87 -0.88 5.20
CA TYR A 46 4.46 -0.78 6.54
C TYR A 46 4.31 -2.09 7.28
N ARG A 47 5.30 -2.44 8.04
CA ARG A 47 5.26 -3.56 8.97
C ARG A 47 5.43 -3.03 10.39
N SER A 48 4.58 -3.48 11.32
CA SER A 48 4.67 -3.05 12.70
C SER A 48 6.01 -3.44 13.30
N GLN A 49 6.62 -2.49 14.02
CA GLN A 49 7.86 -2.77 14.75
C GLN A 49 7.59 -3.53 16.05
N GLU A 50 6.37 -3.49 16.55
CA GLU A 50 6.03 -4.06 17.85
C GLU A 50 5.66 -5.54 17.77
N GLY A 51 4.79 -5.93 16.84
CA GLY A 51 4.34 -7.31 16.74
C GLY A 51 4.90 -8.07 15.56
N GLN A 52 5.37 -7.36 14.53
CA GLN A 52 5.93 -7.93 13.31
C GLN A 52 4.90 -8.70 12.46
N LEU A 53 3.64 -8.76 12.88
CA LEU A 53 2.58 -9.47 12.18
C LEU A 53 1.49 -8.55 11.65
N ASP A 54 1.53 -7.26 11.96
CA ASP A 54 0.58 -6.28 11.44
C ASP A 54 1.23 -5.52 10.30
N PHE A 55 0.58 -5.51 9.15
CA PHE A 55 1.02 -4.77 7.98
C PHE A 55 -0.05 -3.76 7.61
N ILE A 56 0.37 -2.62 7.09
CA ILE A 56 -0.54 -1.59 6.58
C ILE A 56 -0.06 -1.22 5.19
N GLN A 57 -0.98 -1.31 4.22
CA GLN A 57 -0.71 -0.88 2.86
C GLN A 57 -1.46 0.40 2.58
N HIS A 58 -0.77 1.39 2.03
CA HIS A 58 -1.37 2.62 1.53
C HIS A 58 -1.15 2.70 0.03
N ALA A 59 -2.18 3.10 -0.69
CA ALA A 59 -2.07 3.39 -2.12
C ALA A 59 -2.95 4.60 -2.43
N TYR A 60 -2.37 5.60 -3.09
CA TYR A 60 -3.05 6.84 -3.42
C TYR A 60 -3.47 6.79 -4.88
N PHE A 61 -4.79 6.94 -5.12
CA PHE A 61 -5.36 6.90 -6.47
C PHE A 61 -6.13 8.18 -6.75
N PRO A 62 -6.21 8.60 -8.03
CA PRO A 62 -7.09 9.72 -8.36
C PRO A 62 -8.55 9.45 -8.03
N THR A 63 -9.02 8.21 -8.24
CA THR A 63 -10.40 7.80 -7.98
C THR A 63 -10.44 6.40 -7.39
N LYS A 64 -11.58 6.08 -6.78
CA LYS A 64 -11.82 4.72 -6.28
C LYS A 64 -11.86 3.70 -7.41
N ASP A 65 -12.32 4.10 -8.59
CA ASP A 65 -12.36 3.20 -9.75
C ASP A 65 -10.95 2.74 -10.13
N ASP A 66 -9.96 3.61 -10.00
CA ASP A 66 -8.56 3.23 -10.25
C ASP A 66 -8.10 2.17 -9.26
N PHE A 67 -8.49 2.31 -7.99
CA PHE A 67 -8.20 1.29 -6.99
C PHE A 67 -8.86 -0.04 -7.35
N ASP A 68 -10.11 -0.02 -7.80
CA ASP A 68 -10.83 -1.24 -8.16
C ASP A 68 -10.13 -1.97 -9.30
N ARG A 69 -9.63 -1.24 -10.31
CA ARG A 69 -8.87 -1.85 -11.40
C ARG A 69 -7.59 -2.52 -10.89
N TYR A 70 -6.92 -1.90 -9.94
CA TYR A 70 -5.73 -2.47 -9.32
C TYR A 70 -6.08 -3.72 -8.51
N TRP A 71 -7.03 -3.57 -7.59
CA TRP A 71 -7.35 -4.61 -6.61
C TRP A 71 -7.94 -5.85 -7.27
N TYR A 72 -8.78 -5.66 -8.29
CA TYR A 72 -9.43 -6.76 -9.01
C TYR A 72 -8.70 -7.18 -10.27
N SER A 73 -7.50 -6.69 -10.51
CA SER A 73 -6.68 -7.14 -11.63
C SER A 73 -6.30 -8.61 -11.46
N ASP A 74 -5.97 -9.26 -12.57
CA ASP A 74 -5.51 -10.65 -12.54
C ASP A 74 -4.25 -10.79 -11.68
N GLU A 75 -3.35 -9.81 -11.77
CA GLU A 75 -2.11 -9.78 -11.00
C GLU A 75 -2.36 -9.77 -9.50
N LEU A 76 -3.23 -8.88 -9.03
CA LEU A 76 -3.53 -8.76 -7.60
C LEU A 76 -4.39 -9.91 -7.10
N SER A 77 -5.28 -10.42 -7.95
CA SER A 77 -6.07 -11.61 -7.61
C SER A 77 -5.17 -12.82 -7.44
N ALA A 78 -4.20 -13.00 -8.34
CA ALA A 78 -3.22 -14.09 -8.23
C ALA A 78 -2.37 -13.94 -6.97
N ALA A 79 -1.94 -12.72 -6.64
CA ALA A 79 -1.15 -12.47 -5.45
C ALA A 79 -1.94 -12.80 -4.18
N ARG A 80 -3.23 -12.44 -4.13
CA ARG A 80 -4.08 -12.78 -2.97
C ARG A 80 -4.28 -14.28 -2.84
N ILE A 81 -4.44 -14.98 -3.94
CA ILE A 81 -4.56 -16.45 -3.92
C ILE A 81 -3.28 -17.07 -3.39
N GLU A 82 -2.13 -16.59 -3.84
CA GLU A 82 -0.83 -17.10 -3.39
C GLU A 82 -0.60 -16.80 -1.91
N ALA A 83 -1.07 -15.65 -1.42
CA ALA A 83 -0.95 -15.27 -0.02
C ALA A 83 -2.02 -15.89 0.87
N GLN A 84 -2.97 -16.62 0.30
CA GLN A 84 -4.05 -17.25 1.04
C GLN A 84 -3.46 -18.17 2.12
N GLY A 85 -3.95 -17.99 3.35
CA GLY A 85 -3.41 -18.72 4.50
C GLY A 85 -2.31 -17.98 5.24
N TYR A 86 -1.78 -16.89 4.67
CA TYR A 86 -0.78 -16.06 5.36
C TYR A 86 -1.43 -14.99 6.23
N TYR A 87 -2.69 -14.62 5.94
CA TYR A 87 -3.37 -13.54 6.65
C TYR A 87 -4.77 -13.96 7.07
N GLN A 88 -5.30 -13.21 8.05
CA GLN A 88 -6.63 -13.44 8.57
C GLN A 88 -7.67 -12.73 7.74
N VAL A 89 -8.82 -13.39 7.54
CA VAL A 89 -9.97 -12.81 6.85
C VAL A 89 -11.03 -12.39 7.86
N PRO A 90 -11.92 -11.43 7.54
CA PRO A 90 -12.04 -10.74 6.27
C PRO A 90 -10.98 -9.68 6.07
N LEU A 91 -10.66 -9.39 4.81
CA LEU A 91 -9.74 -8.32 4.43
C LEU A 91 -10.57 -7.23 3.77
N LEU A 92 -10.71 -6.10 4.43
CA LEU A 92 -11.62 -5.03 4.02
C LEU A 92 -10.83 -3.74 3.81
N PRO A 93 -10.52 -3.39 2.55
CA PRO A 93 -9.93 -2.08 2.27
C PRO A 93 -10.85 -0.95 2.74
N THR A 94 -10.26 0.09 3.31
CA THR A 94 -10.97 1.31 3.70
C THR A 94 -10.48 2.47 2.85
N PHE A 95 -11.35 3.48 2.68
CA PHE A 95 -11.06 4.59 1.78
C PHE A 95 -11.17 5.91 2.52
N HIS A 96 -10.23 6.79 2.24
CA HIS A 96 -10.14 8.09 2.90
C HIS A 96 -9.97 9.18 1.84
N THR A 97 -10.67 10.29 2.03
CA THR A 97 -10.45 11.46 1.18
C THR A 97 -9.13 12.11 1.58
N VAL A 98 -8.30 12.38 0.57
CA VAL A 98 -7.03 13.04 0.82
C VAL A 98 -7.31 14.54 1.00
N LEU A 99 -7.09 15.04 2.21
CA LEU A 99 -7.26 16.46 2.51
C LEU A 99 -5.98 17.24 2.25
N GLY A 100 -4.85 16.57 2.31
CA GLY A 100 -3.56 17.18 2.03
C GLY A 100 -2.46 16.16 2.21
N MET A 101 -1.43 16.27 1.41
CA MET A 101 -0.23 15.44 1.55
C MET A 101 0.93 16.19 0.91
N GLY A 102 2.13 15.85 1.33
CA GLY A 102 3.30 16.45 0.76
C GLY A 102 4.52 15.58 1.04
N PHE A 103 5.48 15.69 0.17
CA PHE A 103 6.76 15.02 0.32
C PHE A 103 7.87 16.04 0.11
N LEU A 104 8.90 15.95 0.92
CA LEU A 104 10.08 16.74 0.70
C LEU A 104 10.96 16.01 -0.31
N ASP A 105 11.33 16.72 -1.39
CA ASP A 105 12.20 16.17 -2.42
C ASP A 105 13.56 15.82 -1.79
N PRO A 106 14.04 14.57 -1.94
CA PRO A 106 15.36 14.20 -1.43
C PRO A 106 16.49 15.09 -1.92
N ALA A 107 16.42 15.58 -3.16
CA ALA A 107 17.42 16.49 -3.69
C ALA A 107 17.38 17.85 -2.95
N ALA A 108 16.18 18.35 -2.63
CA ALA A 108 16.05 19.57 -1.85
C ALA A 108 16.57 19.40 -0.42
N VAL A 109 16.33 18.24 0.18
CA VAL A 109 16.87 17.92 1.52
C VAL A 109 18.39 17.90 1.49
N ALA A 110 18.98 17.25 0.50
CA ALA A 110 20.42 17.18 0.36
C ALA A 110 21.04 18.57 0.16
N ALA A 111 20.41 19.41 -0.66
CA ALA A 111 20.87 20.77 -0.89
C ALA A 111 20.80 21.62 0.37
N ALA A 112 19.75 21.44 1.17
CA ALA A 112 19.58 22.20 2.42
C ALA A 112 20.57 21.79 3.51
N ALA A 113 21.11 20.58 3.43
CA ALA A 113 22.05 20.07 4.42
C ALA A 113 23.49 20.55 4.20
N GLN A 114 23.75 21.25 3.10
CA GLN A 114 25.10 21.76 2.77
C GLN A 114 25.28 23.22 3.27
#